data_4d92bebea327f3ca4e0ee80237a1ffb5
#
_entry.id   4d92bebea327f3ca4e0ee80237a1ffb5
#
_cell.length_a   1.000
_cell.length_b   1.000
_cell.length_c   1.000
_cell.angle_alpha   90.00
_cell.angle_beta   90.00
_cell.angle_gamma   90.00
#
_symmetry.space_group_name_H-M   'P 1'
#
loop_
_entity.id
_entity.type
_entity.pdbx_description
1 polymer ?
#
loop_
_entity_poly.entity_id
_entity_poly.type
_entity_poly.pdbx_seq_one_letter_code
_entity_poly.pdbx_strand_id
1 'polypeptide(L)'
;MFEIGSNFSDKFLFLFDHAYLIHDFLPTIKQTPLWEIAESSKVQDQTVITTSFSKVTFGGGGISFLASSGEYLELLKKIRSTMIICHDKFNQMRHVEFFKDLKTIKSHMNEHANLIKPKFELAYSILEKLPEECGTFSKPTGGYFIAFSTNKPIASKVVSLCKEIGVLITPAGATFPNGNDPNNSIIRIAPTFVSEKELIDAMEAFVTCVEVAHFDVSI
;
A
#
# COMPACT_ATOMS: atom_id res chain seq x y z
N MET A 1 -10.76 4.76 15.83
CA MET A 1 -11.50 4.00 14.78
C MET A 1 -12.49 3.02 15.42
N PHE A 2 -12.07 2.08 16.27
CA PHE A 2 -12.96 1.11 16.92
C PHE A 2 -14.05 1.79 17.77
N GLU A 3 -13.71 2.79 18.59
CA GLU A 3 -14.66 3.55 19.38
C GLU A 3 -15.72 4.27 18.53
N ILE A 4 -15.30 4.80 17.37
CA ILE A 4 -16.23 5.46 16.45
C ILE A 4 -17.17 4.43 15.84
N GLY A 5 -16.64 3.32 15.31
CA GLY A 5 -17.44 2.30 14.65
C GLY A 5 -18.44 1.62 15.58
N SER A 6 -18.05 1.32 16.82
CA SER A 6 -18.94 0.70 17.82
C SER A 6 -20.14 1.58 18.22
N ASN A 7 -20.01 2.90 18.05
CA ASN A 7 -21.10 3.86 18.30
C ASN A 7 -22.10 3.99 17.15
N PHE A 8 -21.77 3.46 15.95
CA PHE A 8 -22.68 3.56 14.80
C PHE A 8 -23.72 2.45 14.78
N SER A 9 -23.31 1.20 15.04
CA SER A 9 -24.19 0.05 15.00
C SER A 9 -23.49 -1.21 15.50
N ASP A 10 -24.21 -2.11 16.11
CA ASP A 10 -23.79 -3.48 16.41
C ASP A 10 -23.53 -4.34 15.16
N LYS A 11 -23.99 -3.86 13.99
CA LYS A 11 -23.77 -4.49 12.67
C LYS A 11 -22.59 -3.88 11.89
N PHE A 12 -21.85 -2.95 12.48
CA PHE A 12 -20.67 -2.34 11.83
C PHE A 12 -19.54 -3.36 11.73
N LEU A 13 -18.92 -3.49 10.56
CA LEU A 13 -17.80 -4.40 10.33
C LEU A 13 -16.52 -3.62 10.06
N PHE A 14 -15.46 -3.95 10.79
CA PHE A 14 -14.10 -3.50 10.52
C PHE A 14 -13.38 -4.51 9.63
N LEU A 15 -13.00 -4.07 8.44
CA LEU A 15 -12.18 -4.86 7.53
C LEU A 15 -10.80 -4.21 7.39
N PHE A 16 -9.77 -4.89 7.90
CA PHE A 16 -8.38 -4.47 7.76
C PHE A 16 -7.69 -5.31 6.69
N ASP A 17 -7.36 -4.69 5.56
CA ASP A 17 -6.51 -5.30 4.55
C ASP A 17 -5.04 -5.01 4.84
N HIS A 18 -4.35 -6.01 5.38
CA HIS A 18 -2.95 -5.97 5.78
C HIS A 18 -2.02 -6.62 4.75
N ALA A 19 -2.23 -6.36 3.47
CA ALA A 19 -1.40 -6.89 2.40
C ALA A 19 0.10 -6.52 2.53
N TYR A 20 0.42 -5.48 3.28
CA TYR A 20 1.79 -4.95 3.48
C TYR A 20 2.30 -5.08 4.92
N LEU A 21 1.70 -5.93 5.75
CA LEU A 21 1.98 -6.07 7.18
C LEU A 21 3.47 -6.23 7.53
N ILE A 22 4.26 -6.87 6.68
CA ILE A 22 5.68 -7.20 6.94
C ILE A 22 6.65 -6.50 5.97
N HIS A 23 6.23 -5.37 5.38
CA HIS A 23 7.03 -4.63 4.38
C HIS A 23 7.72 -3.40 4.97
N ASP A 24 8.03 -3.41 6.25
CA ASP A 24 8.75 -2.31 6.90
C ASP A 24 10.23 -2.27 6.48
N PHE A 25 10.76 -1.06 6.29
CA PHE A 25 12.17 -0.83 5.98
C PHE A 25 13.05 -0.84 7.23
N LEU A 26 12.43 -0.70 8.40
CA LEU A 26 13.11 -0.62 9.68
C LEU A 26 12.66 -1.79 10.57
N PRO A 27 13.57 -2.66 11.00
CA PRO A 27 13.23 -3.83 11.81
C PRO A 27 12.71 -3.48 13.22
N THR A 28 12.84 -2.21 13.60
CA THR A 28 12.43 -1.68 14.92
C THR A 28 10.98 -1.20 14.97
N ILE A 29 10.28 -1.15 13.81
CA ILE A 29 8.89 -0.71 13.78
C ILE A 29 8.02 -1.78 14.42
N LYS A 30 7.35 -1.39 15.50
CA LYS A 30 6.37 -2.23 16.17
C LYS A 30 5.02 -2.03 15.49
N GLN A 31 4.52 -3.08 14.87
CA GLN A 31 3.19 -3.09 14.27
C GLN A 31 2.11 -2.86 15.32
N THR A 32 1.05 -2.16 14.95
CA THR A 32 -0.12 -1.96 15.80
C THR A 32 -0.81 -3.30 16.04
N PRO A 33 -1.00 -3.75 17.28
CA PRO A 33 -1.61 -5.03 17.58
C PRO A 33 -3.13 -4.95 17.43
N LEU A 34 -3.62 -4.90 16.19
CA LEU A 34 -5.04 -4.64 15.88
C LEU A 34 -5.98 -5.63 16.54
N TRP A 35 -5.61 -6.91 16.63
CA TRP A 35 -6.45 -7.93 17.25
C TRP A 35 -6.61 -7.69 18.75
N GLU A 36 -5.51 -7.42 19.46
CA GLU A 36 -5.53 -7.10 20.89
C GLU A 36 -6.34 -5.84 21.18
N ILE A 37 -6.26 -4.84 20.29
CA ILE A 37 -7.06 -3.63 20.40
C ILE A 37 -8.55 -3.93 20.15
N ALA A 38 -8.89 -4.76 19.18
CA ALA A 38 -10.26 -5.17 18.92
C ALA A 38 -10.86 -5.92 20.10
N GLU A 39 -10.09 -6.82 20.75
CA GLU A 39 -10.50 -7.54 21.95
C GLU A 39 -10.75 -6.58 23.13
N SER A 40 -9.79 -5.69 23.40
CA SER A 40 -9.92 -4.70 24.49
C SER A 40 -11.08 -3.72 24.27
N SER A 41 -11.40 -3.43 23.02
CA SER A 41 -12.55 -2.58 22.61
C SER A 41 -13.86 -3.38 22.50
N LYS A 42 -13.84 -4.69 22.73
CA LYS A 42 -15.01 -5.60 22.61
C LYS A 42 -15.67 -5.60 21.23
N VAL A 43 -14.88 -5.45 20.18
CA VAL A 43 -15.33 -5.45 18.78
C VAL A 43 -14.65 -6.54 17.95
N GLN A 44 -14.03 -7.52 18.57
CA GLN A 44 -13.36 -8.64 17.89
C GLN A 44 -14.32 -9.42 16.96
N ASP A 45 -15.58 -9.57 17.38
CA ASP A 45 -16.60 -10.27 16.60
C ASP A 45 -17.12 -9.45 15.41
N GLN A 46 -16.76 -8.17 15.34
CA GLN A 46 -17.02 -7.27 14.22
C GLN A 46 -15.75 -6.97 13.42
N THR A 47 -14.65 -7.71 13.68
CA THR A 47 -13.34 -7.45 13.08
C THR A 47 -12.92 -8.59 12.18
N VAL A 48 -12.53 -8.24 10.95
CA VAL A 48 -11.92 -9.13 9.96
C VAL A 48 -10.57 -8.54 9.56
N ILE A 49 -9.53 -9.34 9.65
CA ILE A 49 -8.20 -8.96 9.21
C ILE A 49 -7.79 -9.89 8.08
N THR A 50 -7.33 -9.34 6.97
CA THR A 50 -6.78 -10.09 5.84
C THR A 50 -5.32 -9.76 5.62
N THR A 51 -4.53 -10.74 5.21
CA THR A 51 -3.15 -10.55 4.77
C THR A 51 -2.79 -11.53 3.67
N SER A 52 -1.67 -11.29 2.97
CA SER A 52 -1.27 -12.10 1.83
C SER A 52 0.24 -12.15 1.64
N PHE A 53 0.76 -13.27 1.15
CA PHE A 53 2.13 -13.40 0.67
C PHE A 53 2.31 -13.04 -0.82
N SER A 54 1.29 -12.55 -1.50
CA SER A 54 1.36 -12.20 -2.93
C SER A 54 2.46 -11.19 -3.26
N LYS A 55 2.78 -10.30 -2.32
CA LYS A 55 3.84 -9.30 -2.44
C LYS A 55 5.13 -9.64 -1.68
N VAL A 56 5.13 -10.79 -1.02
CA VAL A 56 6.28 -11.32 -0.25
C VAL A 56 7.06 -12.33 -1.09
N THR A 57 6.35 -13.15 -1.87
CA THR A 57 6.94 -14.19 -2.72
C THR A 57 6.81 -13.83 -4.20
N PHE A 58 5.68 -14.13 -4.81
CA PHE A 58 5.42 -13.83 -6.23
C PHE A 58 3.93 -13.62 -6.48
N GLY A 59 3.63 -12.65 -7.33
CA GLY A 59 2.26 -12.33 -7.73
C GLY A 59 1.58 -13.52 -8.41
N GLY A 60 0.29 -13.71 -8.12
CA GLY A 60 -0.50 -14.82 -8.66
C GLY A 60 -0.29 -16.18 -7.98
N GLY A 61 0.76 -16.34 -7.18
CA GLY A 61 1.06 -17.56 -6.44
C GLY A 61 1.10 -17.38 -4.92
N GLY A 62 0.61 -16.25 -4.40
CA GLY A 62 0.59 -15.99 -2.96
C GLY A 62 -0.42 -16.86 -2.21
N ILE A 63 -0.21 -16.93 -0.89
CA ILE A 63 -1.19 -17.49 0.06
C ILE A 63 -1.81 -16.33 0.82
N SER A 64 -3.14 -16.35 0.97
CA SER A 64 -3.87 -15.35 1.75
C SER A 64 -4.37 -15.95 3.05
N PHE A 65 -4.43 -15.11 4.08
CA PHE A 65 -4.94 -15.47 5.39
C PHE A 65 -6.06 -14.50 5.77
N LEU A 66 -7.04 -15.04 6.50
CA LEU A 66 -8.11 -14.28 7.08
C LEU A 66 -8.24 -14.65 8.55
N ALA A 67 -8.31 -13.64 9.41
CA ALA A 67 -8.59 -13.80 10.83
C ALA A 67 -9.89 -13.06 11.18
N SER A 68 -10.74 -13.71 11.95
CA SER A 68 -11.99 -13.19 12.48
C SER A 68 -12.43 -14.05 13.66
N SER A 69 -13.47 -13.66 14.39
CA SER A 69 -14.08 -14.46 15.45
C SER A 69 -15.60 -14.47 15.33
N GLY A 70 -16.24 -15.21 16.27
CA GLY A 70 -17.69 -15.23 16.42
C GLY A 70 -18.47 -15.69 15.18
N GLU A 71 -19.64 -15.10 15.01
CA GLU A 71 -20.58 -15.48 13.92
C GLU A 71 -20.02 -15.15 12.54
N TYR A 72 -19.23 -14.07 12.40
CA TYR A 72 -18.63 -13.71 11.12
C TYR A 72 -17.63 -14.74 10.63
N LEU A 73 -16.84 -15.33 11.51
CA LEU A 73 -15.92 -16.40 11.14
C LEU A 73 -16.70 -17.61 10.58
N GLU A 74 -17.77 -18.00 11.23
CA GLU A 74 -18.61 -19.14 10.79
C GLU A 74 -19.33 -18.83 9.46
N LEU A 75 -19.82 -17.61 9.30
CA LEU A 75 -20.40 -17.16 8.03
C LEU A 75 -19.37 -17.21 6.90
N LEU A 76 -18.16 -16.67 7.13
CA LEU A 76 -17.07 -16.65 6.14
C LEU A 76 -16.61 -18.07 5.78
N LYS A 77 -16.52 -18.99 6.75
CA LYS A 77 -16.23 -20.41 6.51
C LYS A 77 -17.30 -21.05 5.62
N LYS A 78 -18.59 -20.79 5.89
CA LYS A 78 -19.71 -21.30 5.09
C LYS A 78 -19.63 -20.77 3.66
N ILE A 79 -19.48 -19.49 3.45
CA ILE A 79 -19.34 -18.87 2.12
C ILE A 79 -18.13 -19.47 1.39
N ARG A 80 -16.97 -19.52 2.03
CA ARG A 80 -15.75 -20.09 1.43
C ARG A 80 -15.96 -21.56 1.01
N SER A 81 -16.63 -22.36 1.83
CA SER A 81 -16.85 -23.79 1.53
C SER A 81 -17.69 -24.03 0.27
N THR A 82 -18.53 -23.07 -0.12
CA THR A 82 -19.29 -23.13 -1.37
C THR A 82 -18.50 -22.64 -2.57
N MET A 83 -17.52 -21.72 -2.35
CA MET A 83 -16.71 -21.16 -3.42
C MET A 83 -15.48 -22.02 -3.76
N ILE A 84 -14.87 -22.63 -2.74
CA ILE A 84 -13.58 -23.34 -2.87
C ILE A 84 -13.68 -24.64 -2.04
N ILE A 85 -13.63 -25.77 -2.71
CA ILE A 85 -13.60 -27.10 -2.05
C ILE A 85 -12.24 -27.31 -1.36
N CYS A 86 -11.16 -27.00 -2.06
CA CYS A 86 -9.79 -27.21 -1.59
C CYS A 86 -8.87 -26.12 -2.14
N HIS A 87 -8.01 -25.56 -1.28
CA HIS A 87 -6.95 -24.66 -1.72
C HIS A 87 -5.80 -25.45 -2.36
N ASP A 88 -5.04 -24.79 -3.24
CA ASP A 88 -3.87 -25.35 -3.91
C ASP A 88 -2.81 -25.78 -2.87
N LYS A 89 -2.69 -27.09 -2.67
CA LYS A 89 -1.76 -27.70 -1.71
C LYS A 89 -0.31 -27.63 -2.19
N PHE A 90 -0.06 -27.68 -3.49
CA PHE A 90 1.29 -27.54 -4.03
C PHE A 90 1.81 -26.13 -3.72
N ASN A 91 0.98 -25.12 -3.91
CA ASN A 91 1.35 -23.73 -3.58
C ASN A 91 1.61 -23.57 -2.08
N GLN A 92 0.79 -24.17 -1.22
CA GLN A 92 1.04 -24.18 0.22
C GLN A 92 2.38 -24.86 0.57
N MET A 93 2.65 -26.04 0.00
CA MET A 93 3.91 -26.77 0.22
C MET A 93 5.12 -25.96 -0.24
N ARG A 94 5.03 -25.27 -1.39
CA ARG A 94 6.11 -24.38 -1.88
C ARG A 94 6.44 -23.30 -0.86
N HIS A 95 5.43 -22.68 -0.25
CA HIS A 95 5.63 -21.65 0.76
C HIS A 95 6.21 -22.22 2.06
N VAL A 96 5.76 -23.39 2.49
CA VAL A 96 6.31 -24.08 3.67
C VAL A 96 7.77 -24.46 3.44
N GLU A 97 8.10 -25.00 2.27
CA GLU A 97 9.49 -25.40 1.95
C GLU A 97 10.41 -24.20 1.81
N PHE A 98 9.93 -23.10 1.23
CA PHE A 98 10.71 -21.87 1.06
C PHE A 98 10.96 -21.16 2.40
N PHE A 99 9.93 -20.97 3.20
CA PHE A 99 10.05 -20.18 4.43
C PHE A 99 10.46 -21.00 5.66
N LYS A 100 10.06 -22.26 5.74
CA LYS A 100 10.34 -23.18 6.84
C LYS A 100 9.87 -22.69 8.21
N ASP A 101 10.22 -21.47 8.61
CA ASP A 101 9.91 -20.87 9.91
C ASP A 101 9.79 -19.33 9.83
N LEU A 102 9.37 -18.72 10.94
CA LEU A 102 9.23 -17.27 11.06
C LEU A 102 10.56 -16.52 10.93
N LYS A 103 11.68 -17.14 11.33
CA LYS A 103 13.01 -16.52 11.21
C LYS A 103 13.40 -16.36 9.76
N THR A 104 13.12 -17.34 8.93
CA THR A 104 13.37 -17.31 7.48
C THR A 104 12.48 -16.26 6.80
N ILE A 105 11.20 -16.13 7.19
CA ILE A 105 10.33 -15.05 6.69
C ILE A 105 10.94 -13.67 7.00
N LYS A 106 11.36 -13.46 8.25
CA LYS A 106 11.95 -12.18 8.68
C LYS A 106 13.26 -11.88 7.92
N SER A 107 14.12 -12.89 7.73
CA SER A 107 15.36 -12.73 6.95
C SER A 107 15.06 -12.34 5.50
N HIS A 108 14.13 -13.03 4.85
CA HIS A 108 13.69 -12.72 3.49
C HIS A 108 13.14 -11.29 3.38
N MET A 109 12.34 -10.85 4.34
CA MET A 109 11.79 -9.49 4.32
C MET A 109 12.85 -8.42 4.60
N ASN A 110 13.88 -8.71 5.37
CA ASN A 110 15.01 -7.81 5.55
C ASN A 110 15.81 -7.64 4.23
N GLU A 111 16.05 -8.73 3.50
CA GLU A 111 16.69 -8.67 2.18
C GLU A 111 15.83 -7.89 1.19
N HIS A 112 14.52 -8.11 1.21
CA HIS A 112 13.57 -7.35 0.40
C HIS A 112 13.59 -5.85 0.74
N ALA A 113 13.61 -5.49 2.03
CA ALA A 113 13.74 -4.11 2.48
C ALA A 113 15.03 -3.44 1.99
N ASN A 114 16.16 -4.18 2.02
CA ASN A 114 17.45 -3.69 1.52
C ASN A 114 17.45 -3.41 0.00
N LEU A 115 16.60 -4.09 -0.76
CA LEU A 115 16.44 -3.83 -2.20
C LEU A 115 15.53 -2.63 -2.49
N ILE A 116 14.52 -2.41 -1.65
CA ILE A 116 13.49 -1.40 -1.92
C ILE A 116 13.83 -0.05 -1.28
N LYS A 117 14.34 -0.05 -0.06
CA LYS A 117 14.63 1.18 0.70
C LYS A 117 15.51 2.18 -0.07
N PRO A 118 16.62 1.79 -0.74
CA PRO A 118 17.43 2.74 -1.51
C PRO A 118 16.65 3.46 -2.60
N LYS A 119 15.67 2.80 -3.24
CA LYS A 119 14.83 3.42 -4.27
C LYS A 119 13.90 4.49 -3.69
N PHE A 120 13.41 4.28 -2.47
CA PHE A 120 12.64 5.31 -1.76
C PHE A 120 13.52 6.51 -1.39
N GLU A 121 14.72 6.25 -0.85
CA GLU A 121 15.68 7.30 -0.49
C GLU A 121 16.08 8.13 -1.73
N LEU A 122 16.29 7.47 -2.86
CA LEU A 122 16.56 8.11 -4.14
C LEU A 122 15.38 9.00 -4.58
N ALA A 123 14.16 8.46 -4.54
CA ALA A 123 12.97 9.23 -4.88
C ALA A 123 12.78 10.44 -3.96
N TYR A 124 13.02 10.29 -2.64
CA TYR A 124 12.96 11.40 -1.69
C TYR A 124 13.98 12.49 -2.02
N SER A 125 15.24 12.12 -2.31
CA SER A 125 16.29 13.09 -2.64
C SER A 125 15.99 13.95 -3.87
N ILE A 126 15.16 13.43 -4.79
CA ILE A 126 14.72 14.17 -5.97
C ILE A 126 13.49 15.02 -5.64
N LEU A 127 12.51 14.45 -4.91
CA LEU A 127 11.32 15.20 -4.49
C LEU A 127 11.65 16.38 -3.55
N GLU A 128 12.70 16.29 -2.75
CA GLU A 128 13.17 17.37 -1.87
C GLU A 128 13.73 18.59 -2.63
N LYS A 129 14.02 18.44 -3.93
CA LYS A 129 14.41 19.57 -4.77
C LYS A 129 13.23 20.44 -5.20
N LEU A 130 12.01 19.90 -5.09
CA LEU A 130 10.79 20.61 -5.48
C LEU A 130 10.52 21.78 -4.52
N PRO A 131 10.14 22.98 -5.01
CA PRO A 131 9.71 24.06 -4.14
C PRO A 131 8.53 23.65 -3.24
N GLU A 132 8.58 24.04 -1.96
CA GLU A 132 7.53 23.69 -0.97
C GLU A 132 6.14 24.13 -1.39
N GLU A 133 6.04 25.22 -2.16
CA GLU A 133 4.77 25.72 -2.70
C GLU A 133 4.14 24.80 -3.75
N CYS A 134 4.90 23.89 -4.37
CA CYS A 134 4.38 22.96 -5.38
C CYS A 134 3.65 21.77 -4.78
N GLY A 135 4.06 21.33 -3.57
CA GLY A 135 3.44 20.20 -2.92
C GLY A 135 4.26 19.59 -1.79
N THR A 136 3.72 18.55 -1.22
CA THR A 136 4.33 17.78 -0.13
C THR A 136 4.26 16.28 -0.43
N PHE A 137 5.08 15.48 0.23
CA PHE A 137 5.06 14.03 0.06
C PHE A 137 5.24 13.28 1.37
N SER A 138 4.68 12.07 1.42
CA SER A 138 4.86 11.18 2.56
C SER A 138 6.23 10.51 2.55
N LYS A 139 6.80 10.26 3.75
CA LYS A 139 8.00 9.43 3.93
C LYS A 139 7.60 8.15 4.68
N PRO A 140 7.00 7.16 4.01
CA PRO A 140 6.58 5.93 4.66
C PRO A 140 7.78 5.13 5.16
N THR A 141 7.56 4.37 6.23
CA THR A 141 8.56 3.49 6.83
C THR A 141 8.54 2.08 6.26
N GLY A 142 7.70 1.84 5.26
CA GLY A 142 7.53 0.56 4.59
C GLY A 142 6.54 0.65 3.42
N GLY A 143 6.29 -0.49 2.80
CA GLY A 143 5.38 -0.60 1.65
C GLY A 143 6.02 -0.26 0.32
N TYR A 144 5.20 0.13 -0.67
CA TYR A 144 5.60 0.32 -2.07
C TYR A 144 5.30 1.71 -2.63
N PHE A 145 4.69 2.59 -1.85
CA PHE A 145 4.10 3.81 -2.39
C PHE A 145 4.50 5.05 -1.58
N ILE A 146 4.70 6.15 -2.31
CA ILE A 146 4.81 7.50 -1.77
C ILE A 146 3.52 8.22 -2.19
N ALA A 147 2.85 8.87 -1.23
CA ALA A 147 1.76 9.78 -1.53
C ALA A 147 2.34 11.18 -1.72
N PHE A 148 2.14 11.76 -2.90
CA PHE A 148 2.48 13.15 -3.21
C PHE A 148 1.19 13.97 -3.26
N SER A 149 1.17 15.12 -2.60
CA SER A 149 0.04 16.03 -2.58
C SER A 149 0.43 17.37 -3.19
N THR A 150 -0.21 17.76 -4.27
CA THR A 150 -0.04 19.09 -4.87
C THR A 150 -0.79 20.15 -4.06
N ASN A 151 -0.23 21.35 -3.93
CA ASN A 151 -0.89 22.46 -3.22
C ASN A 151 -1.98 23.16 -4.06
N LYS A 152 -2.05 22.87 -5.35
CA LYS A 152 -3.11 23.29 -6.27
C LYS A 152 -3.86 22.06 -6.81
N PRO A 153 -5.09 22.19 -7.33
CA PRO A 153 -5.88 21.07 -7.87
C PRO A 153 -5.38 20.63 -9.28
N ILE A 154 -4.15 20.15 -9.38
CA ILE A 154 -3.45 19.89 -10.64
C ILE A 154 -2.98 18.44 -10.84
N ALA A 155 -3.35 17.51 -9.95
CA ALA A 155 -2.85 16.13 -10.01
C ALA A 155 -3.12 15.47 -11.39
N SER A 156 -4.30 15.65 -11.95
CA SER A 156 -4.64 15.12 -13.28
C SER A 156 -3.79 15.72 -14.40
N LYS A 157 -3.45 17.03 -14.31
CA LYS A 157 -2.57 17.72 -15.27
C LYS A 157 -1.15 17.18 -15.19
N VAL A 158 -0.60 17.01 -13.98
CA VAL A 158 0.72 16.42 -13.75
C VAL A 158 0.79 15.00 -14.35
N VAL A 159 -0.21 14.16 -14.06
CA VAL A 159 -0.27 12.80 -14.62
C VAL A 159 -0.31 12.79 -16.14
N SER A 160 -1.05 13.72 -16.75
CA SER A 160 -1.11 13.87 -18.22
C SER A 160 0.24 14.27 -18.80
N LEU A 161 0.90 15.28 -18.24
CA LEU A 161 2.21 15.74 -18.68
C LEU A 161 3.26 14.62 -18.57
N CYS A 162 3.29 13.91 -17.44
CA CYS A 162 4.17 12.75 -17.28
C CYS A 162 3.96 11.71 -18.39
N LYS A 163 2.70 11.39 -18.70
CA LYS A 163 2.36 10.42 -19.75
C LYS A 163 2.82 10.88 -21.12
N GLU A 164 2.69 12.17 -21.45
CA GLU A 164 3.12 12.74 -22.74
C GLU A 164 4.61 12.59 -22.97
N ILE A 165 5.42 12.67 -21.91
CA ILE A 165 6.88 12.49 -21.98
C ILE A 165 7.34 11.05 -21.71
N GLY A 166 6.39 10.09 -21.62
CA GLY A 166 6.69 8.65 -21.48
C GLY A 166 6.83 8.15 -20.03
N VAL A 167 6.53 8.96 -19.03
CA VAL A 167 6.53 8.55 -17.63
C VAL A 167 5.13 8.12 -17.20
N LEU A 168 4.94 6.81 -16.99
CA LEU A 168 3.67 6.24 -16.59
C LEU A 168 3.57 6.15 -15.07
N ILE A 169 2.67 6.92 -14.49
CA ILE A 169 2.33 6.91 -13.07
C ILE A 169 0.87 6.50 -12.86
N THR A 170 0.49 6.23 -11.63
CA THR A 170 -0.90 5.87 -11.29
C THR A 170 -1.84 6.98 -11.76
N PRO A 171 -2.97 6.65 -12.44
CA PRO A 171 -3.96 7.65 -12.83
C PRO A 171 -4.43 8.49 -11.64
N ALA A 172 -4.64 9.80 -11.87
CA ALA A 172 -5.20 10.68 -10.85
C ALA A 172 -6.58 10.17 -10.39
N GLY A 173 -6.83 10.27 -9.10
CA GLY A 173 -8.07 9.77 -8.49
C GLY A 173 -8.09 8.26 -8.19
N ALA A 174 -7.19 7.45 -8.75
CA ALA A 174 -7.20 5.99 -8.56
C ALA A 174 -7.05 5.51 -7.10
N THR A 175 -6.64 6.39 -6.18
CA THR A 175 -6.54 6.12 -4.74
C THR A 175 -7.81 6.50 -3.96
N PHE A 176 -8.83 6.98 -4.65
CA PHE A 176 -10.11 7.43 -4.06
C PHE A 176 -11.27 6.53 -4.50
N PRO A 177 -12.34 6.45 -3.70
CA PRO A 177 -13.57 5.78 -4.10
C PRO A 177 -14.09 6.32 -5.44
N ASN A 178 -14.54 5.42 -6.32
CA ASN A 178 -15.02 5.73 -7.66
C ASN A 178 -14.01 6.47 -8.56
N GLY A 179 -12.72 6.47 -8.22
CA GLY A 179 -11.68 7.12 -9.00
C GLY A 179 -11.74 8.65 -8.98
N ASN A 180 -12.42 9.24 -8.00
CA ASN A 180 -12.63 10.68 -7.90
C ASN A 180 -11.90 11.26 -6.68
N ASP A 181 -10.81 12.00 -6.93
CA ASP A 181 -10.18 12.87 -5.93
C ASP A 181 -10.89 14.24 -5.95
N PRO A 182 -11.66 14.60 -4.91
CA PRO A 182 -12.42 15.83 -4.90
C PRO A 182 -11.55 17.09 -4.97
N ASN A 183 -10.30 16.98 -4.55
CA ASN A 183 -9.35 18.10 -4.55
C ASN A 183 -8.39 18.05 -5.75
N ASN A 184 -8.42 16.98 -6.54
CA ASN A 184 -7.47 16.76 -7.66
C ASN A 184 -6.01 17.05 -7.26
N SER A 185 -5.58 16.51 -6.12
CA SER A 185 -4.30 16.85 -5.50
C SER A 185 -3.40 15.66 -5.18
N ILE A 186 -3.93 14.42 -5.12
CA ILE A 186 -3.16 13.26 -4.67
C ILE A 186 -2.65 12.44 -5.86
N ILE A 187 -1.34 12.20 -5.84
CA ILE A 187 -0.64 11.35 -6.81
C ILE A 187 0.08 10.23 -6.06
N ARG A 188 -0.11 8.99 -6.49
CA ARG A 188 0.60 7.83 -5.96
C ARG A 188 1.82 7.53 -6.80
N ILE A 189 3.01 7.60 -6.19
CA ILE A 189 4.29 7.23 -6.81
C ILE A 189 4.69 5.83 -6.34
N ALA A 190 5.11 4.97 -7.28
CA ALA A 190 5.57 3.60 -7.02
C ALA A 190 7.02 3.42 -7.50
N PRO A 191 8.04 3.71 -6.67
CA PRO A 191 9.44 3.78 -7.11
C PRO A 191 10.11 2.42 -7.28
N THR A 192 9.46 1.32 -6.95
CA THR A 192 10.12 0.03 -6.69
C THR A 192 10.38 -0.84 -7.92
N PHE A 193 9.65 -0.65 -9.03
CA PHE A 193 9.68 -1.55 -10.18
C PHE A 193 10.89 -1.31 -11.10
N VAL A 194 11.16 -0.07 -11.43
CA VAL A 194 12.20 0.33 -12.40
C VAL A 194 13.62 0.23 -11.84
N SER A 195 14.64 0.23 -12.70
CA SER A 195 16.04 0.34 -12.29
C SER A 195 16.29 1.71 -11.62
N GLU A 196 17.39 1.84 -10.86
CA GLU A 196 17.74 3.12 -10.22
C GLU A 196 17.93 4.24 -11.25
N LYS A 197 18.55 3.94 -12.40
CA LYS A 197 18.75 4.93 -13.47
C LYS A 197 17.42 5.41 -14.05
N GLU A 198 16.53 4.48 -14.39
CA GLU A 198 15.19 4.84 -14.88
C GLU A 198 14.36 5.58 -13.82
N LEU A 199 14.57 5.25 -12.54
CA LEU A 199 13.92 5.95 -11.44
C LEU A 199 14.37 7.41 -11.34
N ILE A 200 15.68 7.68 -11.48
CA ILE A 200 16.21 9.05 -11.51
C ILE A 200 15.54 9.83 -12.65
N ASP A 201 15.63 9.31 -13.88
CA ASP A 201 15.10 9.97 -15.06
C ASP A 201 13.58 10.25 -14.91
N ALA A 202 12.83 9.25 -14.41
CA ALA A 202 11.38 9.37 -14.22
C ALA A 202 11.01 10.37 -13.09
N MET A 203 11.77 10.39 -11.99
CA MET A 203 11.49 11.30 -10.88
C MET A 203 11.88 12.75 -11.20
N GLU A 204 12.97 12.99 -11.93
CA GLU A 204 13.34 14.31 -12.41
C GLU A 204 12.30 14.86 -13.41
N ALA A 205 11.84 14.01 -14.32
CA ALA A 205 10.74 14.34 -15.23
C ALA A 205 9.43 14.63 -14.46
N PHE A 206 9.12 13.84 -13.43
CA PHE A 206 7.95 14.07 -12.57
C PHE A 206 8.01 15.44 -11.88
N VAL A 207 9.14 15.78 -11.24
CA VAL A 207 9.35 17.08 -10.59
C VAL A 207 9.13 18.21 -11.59
N THR A 208 9.73 18.13 -12.79
CA THR A 208 9.54 19.10 -13.86
C THR A 208 8.07 19.25 -14.25
N CYS A 209 7.34 18.13 -14.38
CA CYS A 209 5.90 18.17 -14.71
C CYS A 209 5.08 18.84 -13.60
N VAL A 210 5.44 18.62 -12.32
CA VAL A 210 4.79 19.31 -11.20
C VAL A 210 5.03 20.82 -11.25
N GLU A 211 6.26 21.25 -11.48
CA GLU A 211 6.61 22.67 -11.60
C GLU A 211 5.88 23.34 -12.78
N VAL A 212 5.92 22.71 -13.95
CA VAL A 212 5.20 23.19 -15.14
C VAL A 212 3.72 23.32 -14.85
N ALA A 213 3.09 22.28 -14.27
CA ALA A 213 1.66 22.32 -13.95
C ALA A 213 1.32 23.38 -12.90
N HIS A 214 2.22 23.60 -11.94
CA HIS A 214 2.00 24.55 -10.84
C HIS A 214 2.16 26.00 -11.27
N PHE A 215 3.19 26.31 -12.09
CA PHE A 215 3.50 27.66 -12.55
C PHE A 215 2.88 28.02 -13.90
N ASP A 216 2.23 27.06 -14.59
CA ASP A 216 1.53 27.33 -15.83
C ASP A 216 0.36 28.29 -15.57
N VAL A 217 0.67 29.54 -15.76
CA VAL A 217 -0.33 30.63 -15.77
C VAL A 217 -1.03 30.52 -17.12
N SER A 218 -2.19 29.86 -17.14
CA SER A 218 -3.07 29.93 -18.31
C SER A 218 -3.37 31.41 -18.59
N ILE A 219 -2.72 31.95 -19.61
CA ILE A 219 -3.04 33.25 -20.20
C ILE A 219 -4.42 33.17 -20.86
#